data_6364a1806a0360c3db18654886e558b9
#
_entry.id   6364a1806a0360c3db18654886e558b9
#
_cell.length_a   1.000
_cell.length_b   1.000
_cell.length_c   1.000
_cell.angle_alpha   90.00
_cell.angle_beta   90.00
_cell.angle_gamma   90.00
#
_symmetry.space_group_name_H-M   'P 1'
#
loop_
_entity.id
_entity.type
_entity.pdbx_description
1 polymer ?
#
loop_
_entity_poly.entity_id
_entity_poly.type
_entity_poly.pdbx_seq_one_letter_code
_entity_poly.pdbx_strand_id
1 'polypeptide(L)'
;LPPPDRDWVILDETASSANSPTEKITVLSYNTLCDSSATQSHYGYAPSRVLSWEFRRELILNELRSHSSDIVCLQEVDQGSYNNFYREQLAYNDYKGVYWPRGRAMGMQEEDAKSVDGCAIFFKGSKYILLDKQLINFGQTAVRRPDAKGQDDIYNRLWQKDHIAVVVFLENRQTGARFMVVNAHLYWDPAFKDVKLIQTAILMEEITKLSDGYAKWPACTDKTAFRFSEAESGSENAPVVEPAPSMEYASGDQIPLLMCGDFNSNPGSAAYNLIANGHLPESHPDLEKRLYGNLSRIGMTHPFKLKSAYGSIGELSFTNYTPDFIDILDYVWYSSNTLHVSALLGEVDKEYLRRVPGFPNFHFPSDHIALFAEFTVKGKKGKVVEADFGPQRH
;
A
#
# COMPACT_ATOMS: atom_id res chain seq x y z
N LEU A 1 1.50 -15.84 -28.09
CA LEU A 1 2.31 -14.69 -27.69
C LEU A 1 3.14 -15.07 -26.47
N PRO A 2 4.45 -14.72 -26.43
CA PRO A 2 5.20 -14.84 -25.20
C PRO A 2 4.69 -13.82 -24.16
N PRO A 3 4.87 -14.07 -22.83
CA PRO A 3 4.57 -13.08 -21.84
C PRO A 3 5.45 -11.84 -22.06
N PRO A 4 4.92 -10.62 -21.87
CA PRO A 4 5.73 -9.43 -22.01
C PRO A 4 6.62 -9.25 -20.78
N ASP A 5 7.84 -8.85 -21.01
CA ASP A 5 8.72 -8.36 -19.96
C ASP A 5 8.34 -6.91 -19.59
N ARG A 6 8.51 -6.56 -18.32
CA ARG A 6 8.43 -5.20 -17.83
C ARG A 6 9.81 -4.77 -17.38
N ASP A 7 10.33 -3.72 -18.01
CA ASP A 7 11.69 -3.24 -17.71
C ASP A 7 11.74 -2.53 -16.35
N TRP A 8 12.87 -2.70 -15.67
CA TRP A 8 13.18 -1.91 -14.49
C TRP A 8 13.60 -0.50 -14.86
N VAL A 9 13.02 0.48 -14.18
CA VAL A 9 13.43 1.89 -14.27
C VAL A 9 14.27 2.20 -13.04
N ILE A 10 15.58 2.38 -13.25
CA ILE A 10 16.52 2.74 -12.19
C ILE A 10 16.61 4.26 -12.11
N LEU A 11 16.28 4.82 -10.94
CA LEU A 11 16.23 6.26 -10.71
C LEU A 11 17.46 6.76 -9.91
N ASP A 12 18.10 5.89 -9.15
CA ASP A 12 19.30 6.20 -8.37
C ASP A 12 20.33 5.08 -8.50
N GLU A 13 21.31 5.29 -9.38
CA GLU A 13 22.42 4.37 -9.57
C GLU A 13 23.42 4.41 -8.40
N THR A 14 23.47 5.51 -7.64
CA THR A 14 24.40 5.69 -6.52
C THR A 14 23.98 4.90 -5.28
N ALA A 15 22.72 4.52 -5.17
CA ALA A 15 22.20 3.64 -4.11
C ALA A 15 22.83 2.24 -4.15
N SER A 16 23.50 1.89 -5.24
CA SER A 16 24.22 0.62 -5.41
C SER A 16 25.70 0.71 -5.03
N SER A 17 26.25 1.91 -4.78
CA SER A 17 27.66 2.08 -4.42
C SER A 17 27.89 1.80 -2.93
N ALA A 18 28.82 0.89 -2.67
CA ALA A 18 29.02 0.10 -1.47
C ALA A 18 29.57 0.82 -0.21
N ASN A 19 29.51 2.14 -0.09
CA ASN A 19 30.22 2.83 0.98
C ASN A 19 29.38 3.31 2.16
N SER A 20 28.07 3.03 2.18
CA SER A 20 27.23 3.21 3.38
C SER A 20 26.06 2.22 3.32
N PRO A 21 25.79 1.45 4.38
CA PRO A 21 24.61 0.57 4.41
C PRO A 21 23.35 1.42 4.47
N THR A 22 22.85 1.81 3.31
CA THR A 22 21.57 2.52 3.20
C THR A 22 20.44 1.51 3.38
N GLU A 23 19.55 1.77 4.33
CA GLU A 23 18.33 0.97 4.52
C GLU A 23 17.50 1.02 3.24
N LYS A 24 17.19 -0.17 2.70
CA LYS A 24 16.32 -0.32 1.53
C LYS A 24 15.06 -1.07 1.90
N ILE A 25 13.95 -0.68 1.29
CA ILE A 25 12.67 -1.36 1.40
C ILE A 25 12.03 -1.47 0.03
N THR A 26 11.53 -2.67 -0.29
CA THR A 26 10.80 -2.95 -1.53
C THR A 26 9.34 -3.22 -1.21
N VAL A 27 8.44 -2.68 -2.03
CA VAL A 27 7.00 -2.89 -1.91
C VAL A 27 6.38 -3.25 -3.25
N LEU A 28 5.50 -4.24 -3.23
CA LEU A 28 4.63 -4.61 -4.33
C LEU A 28 3.19 -4.35 -3.93
N SER A 29 2.42 -3.65 -4.78
CA SER A 29 0.99 -3.44 -4.61
C SER A 29 0.23 -4.01 -5.79
N TYR A 30 -0.81 -4.80 -5.54
CA TYR A 30 -1.52 -5.49 -6.59
C TYR A 30 -3.00 -5.74 -6.24
N ASN A 31 -3.90 -5.19 -7.04
CA ASN A 31 -5.30 -5.62 -7.05
C ASN A 31 -5.38 -6.93 -7.84
N THR A 32 -5.66 -8.03 -7.13
CA THR A 32 -5.57 -9.38 -7.69
C THR A 32 -6.84 -9.85 -8.38
N LEU A 33 -7.88 -9.04 -8.39
CA LEU A 33 -9.22 -9.38 -8.87
C LEU A 33 -9.80 -10.60 -8.15
N CYS A 34 -10.67 -10.39 -7.17
CA CYS A 34 -11.28 -11.49 -6.42
C CYS A 34 -12.12 -12.41 -7.33
N ASP A 35 -12.22 -13.68 -6.96
CA ASP A 35 -12.86 -14.69 -7.78
C ASP A 35 -14.34 -14.36 -8.07
N SER A 36 -15.05 -13.82 -7.10
CA SER A 36 -16.45 -13.41 -7.27
C SER A 36 -16.67 -12.32 -8.34
N SER A 37 -15.63 -11.53 -8.62
CA SER A 37 -15.65 -10.47 -9.65
C SER A 37 -15.12 -10.93 -11.01
N ALA A 38 -14.34 -12.00 -11.05
CA ALA A 38 -13.75 -12.56 -12.27
C ALA A 38 -14.77 -13.39 -13.08
N THR A 39 -15.84 -12.74 -13.53
CA THR A 39 -16.97 -13.41 -14.18
C THR A 39 -16.98 -13.20 -15.70
N GLN A 40 -17.55 -14.17 -16.42
CA GLN A 40 -17.72 -14.07 -17.86
C GLN A 40 -18.62 -12.89 -18.27
N SER A 41 -19.54 -12.45 -17.39
CA SER A 41 -20.39 -11.29 -17.64
C SER A 41 -19.61 -9.98 -17.64
N HIS A 42 -18.58 -9.87 -16.82
CA HIS A 42 -17.71 -8.68 -16.75
C HIS A 42 -16.57 -8.74 -17.78
N TYR A 43 -16.04 -9.92 -18.04
CA TYR A 43 -14.85 -10.13 -18.88
C TYR A 43 -15.13 -11.07 -20.06
N GLY A 44 -16.23 -10.79 -20.80
CA GLY A 44 -16.69 -11.64 -21.90
C GLY A 44 -15.69 -11.85 -23.05
N TYR A 45 -14.69 -11.00 -23.17
CA TYR A 45 -13.59 -11.12 -24.11
C TYR A 45 -12.52 -12.14 -23.67
N ALA A 46 -12.47 -12.47 -22.39
CA ALA A 46 -11.50 -13.41 -21.84
C ALA A 46 -12.07 -14.84 -21.88
N PRO A 47 -11.26 -15.86 -22.28
CA PRO A 47 -11.69 -17.24 -22.20
C PRO A 47 -12.02 -17.65 -20.74
N SER A 48 -13.06 -18.46 -20.56
CA SER A 48 -13.51 -18.88 -19.20
C SER A 48 -12.41 -19.52 -18.37
N ARG A 49 -11.51 -20.29 -19.00
CA ARG A 49 -10.33 -20.88 -18.32
C ARG A 49 -9.44 -19.83 -17.69
N VAL A 50 -9.24 -18.69 -18.36
CA VAL A 50 -8.38 -17.60 -17.87
C VAL A 50 -8.99 -16.90 -16.66
N LEU A 51 -10.32 -16.91 -16.53
CA LEU A 51 -11.04 -16.33 -15.42
C LEU A 51 -11.09 -17.24 -14.19
N SER A 52 -10.82 -18.54 -14.34
CA SER A 52 -10.88 -19.48 -13.23
C SER A 52 -9.83 -19.17 -12.17
N TRP A 53 -10.22 -19.31 -10.89
CA TRP A 53 -9.32 -19.07 -9.77
C TRP A 53 -8.09 -19.97 -9.81
N GLU A 54 -8.26 -21.25 -10.16
CA GLU A 54 -7.18 -22.22 -10.27
C GLU A 54 -6.09 -21.79 -11.27
N PHE A 55 -6.49 -21.15 -12.37
CA PHE A 55 -5.54 -20.63 -13.36
C PHE A 55 -4.89 -19.33 -12.87
N ARG A 56 -5.71 -18.39 -12.39
CA ARG A 56 -5.23 -17.04 -12.01
C ARG A 56 -4.32 -17.07 -10.78
N ARG A 57 -4.64 -17.85 -9.76
CA ARG A 57 -3.87 -17.93 -8.52
C ARG A 57 -2.40 -18.33 -8.75
N GLU A 58 -2.15 -19.23 -9.70
CA GLU A 58 -0.78 -19.66 -10.02
C GLU A 58 0.03 -18.52 -10.65
N LEU A 59 -0.57 -17.76 -11.57
CA LEU A 59 0.07 -16.58 -12.17
C LEU A 59 0.36 -15.50 -11.12
N ILE A 60 -0.60 -15.22 -10.24
CA ILE A 60 -0.44 -14.27 -9.14
C ILE A 60 0.71 -14.70 -8.23
N LEU A 61 0.70 -15.96 -7.78
CA LEU A 61 1.72 -16.47 -6.88
C LEU A 61 3.12 -16.42 -7.50
N ASN A 62 3.24 -16.79 -8.78
CA ASN A 62 4.50 -16.72 -9.50
C ASN A 62 5.02 -15.30 -9.60
N GLU A 63 4.17 -14.32 -9.86
CA GLU A 63 4.56 -12.91 -9.89
C GLU A 63 5.04 -12.41 -8.52
N LEU A 64 4.30 -12.72 -7.45
CA LEU A 64 4.72 -12.37 -6.09
C LEU A 64 6.07 -12.98 -5.70
N ARG A 65 6.30 -14.24 -6.06
CA ARG A 65 7.55 -14.95 -5.78
C ARG A 65 8.72 -14.41 -6.61
N SER A 66 8.49 -14.08 -7.88
CA SER A 66 9.54 -13.59 -8.77
C SER A 66 10.13 -12.26 -8.31
N HIS A 67 9.31 -11.38 -7.74
CA HIS A 67 9.76 -10.09 -7.21
C HIS A 67 10.32 -10.19 -5.80
N SER A 68 9.85 -11.13 -5.00
CA SER A 68 10.31 -11.35 -3.61
C SER A 68 10.47 -10.06 -2.80
N SER A 69 9.48 -9.15 -2.92
CA SER A 69 9.51 -7.85 -2.24
C SER A 69 9.47 -8.00 -0.73
N ASP A 70 9.99 -7.00 -0.01
CA ASP A 70 9.93 -6.96 1.45
C ASP A 70 8.50 -6.90 1.97
N ILE A 71 7.67 -6.11 1.28
CA ILE A 71 6.26 -5.85 1.59
C ILE A 71 5.41 -6.16 0.37
N VAL A 72 4.27 -6.83 0.58
CA VAL A 72 3.26 -7.10 -0.44
C VAL A 72 1.91 -6.60 0.05
N CYS A 73 1.30 -5.66 -0.68
CA CYS A 73 -0.04 -5.14 -0.43
C CYS A 73 -0.99 -5.66 -1.51
N LEU A 74 -1.96 -6.46 -1.14
CA LEU A 74 -2.94 -7.04 -2.06
C LEU A 74 -4.34 -6.47 -1.78
N GLN A 75 -5.06 -6.14 -2.83
CA GLN A 75 -6.47 -5.76 -2.80
C GLN A 75 -7.30 -6.82 -3.50
N GLU A 76 -8.59 -6.83 -3.23
CA GLU A 76 -9.54 -7.85 -3.73
C GLU A 76 -9.10 -9.28 -3.41
N VAL A 77 -8.67 -9.49 -2.19
CA VAL A 77 -8.39 -10.82 -1.64
C VAL A 77 -9.61 -11.25 -0.82
N ASP A 78 -10.33 -12.27 -1.25
CA ASP A 78 -11.41 -12.81 -0.45
C ASP A 78 -10.89 -13.61 0.76
N GLN A 79 -11.71 -13.68 1.81
CA GLN A 79 -11.31 -14.28 3.08
C GLN A 79 -10.95 -15.77 2.94
N GLY A 80 -11.64 -16.48 2.07
CA GLY A 80 -11.34 -17.88 1.78
C GLY A 80 -9.98 -18.07 1.13
N SER A 81 -9.68 -17.27 0.10
CA SER A 81 -8.39 -17.28 -0.59
C SER A 81 -7.23 -16.85 0.31
N TYR A 82 -7.46 -15.85 1.19
CA TYR A 82 -6.44 -15.48 2.16
C TYR A 82 -6.10 -16.63 3.10
N ASN A 83 -7.10 -17.26 3.71
CA ASN A 83 -6.91 -18.31 4.70
C ASN A 83 -6.36 -19.61 4.12
N ASN A 84 -6.85 -20.01 2.94
CA ASN A 84 -6.59 -21.35 2.37
C ASN A 84 -5.52 -21.36 1.28
N PHE A 85 -5.07 -20.20 0.82
CA PHE A 85 -4.08 -20.10 -0.25
C PHE A 85 -2.96 -19.12 0.07
N TYR A 86 -3.23 -17.80 0.09
CA TYR A 86 -2.16 -16.80 0.18
C TYR A 86 -1.31 -16.95 1.44
N ARG A 87 -1.95 -17.06 2.60
CA ARG A 87 -1.24 -17.15 3.88
C ARG A 87 -0.31 -18.38 3.92
N GLU A 88 -0.79 -19.51 3.46
CA GLU A 88 -0.02 -20.75 3.43
C GLU A 88 1.11 -20.69 2.41
N GLN A 89 0.79 -20.32 1.15
CA GLN A 89 1.78 -20.30 0.06
C GLN A 89 2.89 -19.28 0.29
N LEU A 90 2.57 -18.10 0.82
CA LEU A 90 3.55 -17.06 1.08
C LEU A 90 4.38 -17.32 2.35
N ALA A 91 3.88 -18.12 3.29
CA ALA A 91 4.68 -18.54 4.45
C ALA A 91 5.95 -19.31 4.05
N TYR A 92 5.91 -20.10 2.98
CA TYR A 92 7.09 -20.77 2.43
C TYR A 92 8.17 -19.80 1.91
N ASN A 93 7.80 -18.57 1.64
CA ASN A 93 8.70 -17.50 1.18
C ASN A 93 9.01 -16.48 2.28
N ASP A 94 8.88 -16.88 3.55
CA ASP A 94 9.14 -16.06 4.73
C ASP A 94 8.14 -14.92 4.95
N TYR A 95 6.95 -14.95 4.36
CA TYR A 95 5.96 -13.91 4.59
C TYR A 95 5.04 -14.21 5.78
N LYS A 96 4.80 -13.18 6.58
CA LYS A 96 3.70 -13.10 7.54
C LYS A 96 2.64 -12.14 7.01
N GLY A 97 1.36 -12.44 7.26
CA GLY A 97 0.25 -11.68 6.72
C GLY A 97 -0.62 -11.05 7.80
N VAL A 98 -1.18 -9.88 7.45
CA VAL A 98 -2.25 -9.20 8.16
C VAL A 98 -3.38 -8.97 7.16
N TYR A 99 -4.60 -9.32 7.52
CA TYR A 99 -5.75 -9.29 6.63
C TYR A 99 -7.02 -8.86 7.35
N TRP A 100 -7.84 -8.05 6.67
CA TRP A 100 -9.23 -7.82 7.04
C TRP A 100 -10.12 -7.82 5.79
N PRO A 101 -11.29 -8.48 5.88
CA PRO A 101 -12.33 -8.35 4.86
C PRO A 101 -13.04 -7.00 4.98
N ARG A 102 -13.77 -6.62 3.95
CA ARG A 102 -14.67 -5.47 3.99
C ARG A 102 -15.70 -5.61 5.10
N GLY A 103 -16.24 -4.47 5.55
CA GLY A 103 -17.09 -4.39 6.72
C GLY A 103 -18.33 -5.28 6.73
N ARG A 104 -18.91 -5.56 5.56
CA ARG A 104 -20.12 -6.43 5.47
C ARG A 104 -19.89 -7.85 5.95
N ALA A 105 -18.67 -8.35 5.90
CA ALA A 105 -18.34 -9.70 6.36
C ALA A 105 -18.69 -9.92 7.85
N MET A 106 -18.62 -8.87 8.68
CA MET A 106 -18.91 -8.96 10.11
C MET A 106 -20.37 -9.30 10.43
N GLY A 107 -21.31 -9.02 9.51
CA GLY A 107 -22.73 -9.31 9.67
C GLY A 107 -23.20 -10.56 8.93
N MET A 108 -22.32 -11.29 8.26
CA MET A 108 -22.63 -12.47 7.45
C MET A 108 -22.35 -13.76 8.20
N GLN A 109 -22.99 -14.85 7.76
CA GLN A 109 -22.60 -16.18 8.22
C GLN A 109 -21.19 -16.53 7.69
N GLU A 110 -20.49 -17.38 8.41
CA GLU A 110 -19.09 -17.70 8.13
C GLU A 110 -18.83 -18.17 6.69
N GLU A 111 -19.72 -19.03 6.15
CA GLU A 111 -19.59 -19.51 4.76
C GLU A 111 -19.76 -18.38 3.73
N ASP A 112 -20.73 -17.50 3.94
CA ASP A 112 -20.97 -16.38 3.04
C ASP A 112 -19.85 -15.32 3.14
N ALA A 113 -19.32 -15.11 4.34
CA ALA A 113 -18.24 -14.19 4.60
C ALA A 113 -16.94 -14.57 3.86
N LYS A 114 -16.73 -15.86 3.58
CA LYS A 114 -15.54 -16.33 2.84
C LYS A 114 -15.39 -15.73 1.45
N SER A 115 -16.49 -15.34 0.81
CA SER A 115 -16.50 -14.72 -0.51
C SER A 115 -16.28 -13.19 -0.48
N VAL A 116 -16.31 -12.58 0.70
CA VAL A 116 -16.08 -11.13 0.85
C VAL A 116 -14.61 -10.82 0.70
N ASP A 117 -14.30 -9.92 -0.22
CA ASP A 117 -12.95 -9.45 -0.44
C ASP A 117 -12.51 -8.43 0.61
N GLY A 118 -11.22 -8.23 0.68
CA GLY A 118 -10.57 -7.28 1.57
C GLY A 118 -9.14 -6.97 1.16
N CYS A 119 -8.38 -6.46 2.12
CA CYS A 119 -7.00 -6.05 1.93
C CYS A 119 -6.06 -6.88 2.80
N ALA A 120 -4.93 -7.29 2.21
CA ALA A 120 -3.87 -8.01 2.90
C ALA A 120 -2.54 -7.25 2.80
N ILE A 121 -1.76 -7.27 3.88
CA ILE A 121 -0.36 -6.85 3.88
C ILE A 121 0.47 -8.04 4.32
N PHE A 122 1.42 -8.45 3.47
CA PHE A 122 2.44 -9.43 3.79
C PHE A 122 3.79 -8.74 3.94
N PHE A 123 4.60 -9.22 4.86
CA PHE A 123 5.94 -8.70 5.11
C PHE A 123 6.90 -9.84 5.42
N LYS A 124 8.19 -9.67 5.06
CA LYS A 124 9.24 -10.66 5.36
C LYS A 124 9.43 -10.78 6.87
N GLY A 125 9.07 -11.94 7.44
CA GLY A 125 9.07 -12.18 8.87
C GLY A 125 10.48 -12.24 9.48
N SER A 126 11.50 -12.66 8.73
CA SER A 126 12.90 -12.61 9.14
C SER A 126 13.47 -11.19 9.20
N LYS A 127 12.95 -10.28 8.37
CA LYS A 127 13.42 -8.90 8.28
C LYS A 127 12.66 -7.94 9.21
N TYR A 128 11.37 -8.14 9.39
CA TYR A 128 10.51 -7.20 10.13
C TYR A 128 9.80 -7.82 11.33
N ILE A 129 9.60 -6.98 12.33
CA ILE A 129 8.74 -7.22 13.50
C ILE A 129 7.45 -6.45 13.28
N LEU A 130 6.31 -7.10 13.47
CA LEU A 130 5.02 -6.42 13.52
C LEU A 130 4.84 -5.82 14.92
N LEU A 131 4.87 -4.49 15.01
CA LEU A 131 4.65 -3.76 16.25
C LEU A 131 3.16 -3.51 16.52
N ASP A 132 2.41 -3.14 15.47
CA ASP A 132 0.96 -2.90 15.56
C ASP A 132 0.27 -3.15 14.22
N LYS A 133 -1.04 -3.39 14.27
CA LYS A 133 -1.92 -3.52 13.11
C LYS A 133 -3.28 -2.88 13.38
N GLN A 134 -3.82 -2.17 12.42
CA GLN A 134 -5.10 -1.47 12.54
C GLN A 134 -5.95 -1.64 11.29
N LEU A 135 -7.26 -1.69 11.51
CA LEU A 135 -8.29 -1.63 10.47
C LEU A 135 -8.90 -0.24 10.44
N ILE A 136 -8.99 0.36 9.26
CA ILE A 136 -9.78 1.57 9.02
C ILE A 136 -10.98 1.18 8.18
N ASN A 137 -12.17 1.19 8.77
CA ASN A 137 -13.43 1.06 8.06
C ASN A 137 -14.00 2.46 7.84
N PHE A 138 -13.99 2.92 6.59
CA PHE A 138 -14.32 4.31 6.27
C PHE A 138 -15.74 4.71 6.68
N GLY A 139 -16.72 3.86 6.42
CA GLY A 139 -18.12 4.13 6.78
C GLY A 139 -18.31 4.19 8.29
N GLN A 140 -17.77 3.23 9.03
CA GLN A 140 -17.88 3.22 10.50
C GLN A 140 -17.13 4.39 11.13
N THR A 141 -15.95 4.71 10.62
CA THR A 141 -15.18 5.86 11.10
C THR A 141 -15.92 7.17 10.87
N ALA A 142 -16.55 7.32 9.69
CA ALA A 142 -17.32 8.50 9.35
C ALA A 142 -18.47 8.76 10.32
N VAL A 143 -19.28 7.75 10.64
CA VAL A 143 -20.44 7.92 11.53
C VAL A 143 -20.06 8.14 13.00
N ARG A 144 -18.86 7.73 13.41
CA ARG A 144 -18.33 7.95 14.76
C ARG A 144 -17.71 9.33 14.95
N ARG A 145 -17.57 10.12 13.89
CA ARG A 145 -17.03 11.47 13.99
C ARG A 145 -17.96 12.35 14.83
N PRO A 146 -17.41 13.23 15.69
CA PRO A 146 -18.25 14.13 16.53
C PRO A 146 -19.16 15.04 15.71
N ASP A 147 -18.72 15.38 14.48
CA ASP A 147 -19.43 16.27 13.55
C ASP A 147 -20.37 15.54 12.58
N ALA A 148 -20.56 14.22 12.73
CA ALA A 148 -21.41 13.43 11.84
C ALA A 148 -22.92 13.66 12.06
N LYS A 149 -23.32 14.08 13.26
CA LYS A 149 -24.73 14.27 13.60
C LYS A 149 -25.37 15.33 12.70
N GLY A 150 -26.48 14.96 12.05
CA GLY A 150 -27.21 15.85 11.12
C GLY A 150 -26.56 15.99 9.75
N GLN A 151 -25.57 15.18 9.42
CA GLN A 151 -24.92 15.17 8.11
C GLN A 151 -25.47 14.01 7.26
N ASP A 152 -26.56 14.27 6.54
CA ASP A 152 -27.31 13.23 5.85
C ASP A 152 -26.50 12.45 4.82
N ASP A 153 -25.54 13.09 4.15
CA ASP A 153 -24.72 12.42 3.13
C ASP A 153 -23.74 11.40 3.73
N ILE A 154 -23.34 11.56 4.99
CA ILE A 154 -22.56 10.53 5.69
C ILE A 154 -23.36 9.23 5.78
N TYR A 155 -24.64 9.30 6.14
CA TYR A 155 -25.50 8.13 6.31
C TYR A 155 -26.03 7.60 4.98
N ASN A 156 -26.41 8.47 4.06
CA ASN A 156 -27.06 8.08 2.81
C ASN A 156 -26.08 7.65 1.72
N ARG A 157 -24.85 8.18 1.73
CA ARG A 157 -23.88 7.93 0.67
C ARG A 157 -22.64 7.15 1.12
N LEU A 158 -22.11 7.46 2.29
CA LEU A 158 -20.82 6.93 2.74
C LEU A 158 -20.97 5.69 3.64
N TRP A 159 -21.89 5.70 4.58
CA TRP A 159 -22.08 4.62 5.56
C TRP A 159 -22.17 3.22 4.94
N GLN A 160 -22.90 3.11 3.83
CA GLN A 160 -23.14 1.84 3.15
C GLN A 160 -21.94 1.35 2.32
N LYS A 161 -20.90 2.16 2.19
CA LYS A 161 -19.68 1.81 1.46
C LYS A 161 -18.69 1.18 2.43
N ASP A 162 -18.63 -0.14 2.46
CA ASP A 162 -17.92 -0.96 3.45
C ASP A 162 -16.42 -1.13 3.18
N HIS A 163 -15.86 -0.26 2.35
CA HIS A 163 -14.45 -0.24 1.97
C HIS A 163 -13.55 0.06 3.16
N ILE A 164 -12.32 -0.43 3.09
CA ILE A 164 -11.37 -0.44 4.20
C ILE A 164 -9.97 -0.06 3.77
N ALA A 165 -9.15 0.26 4.75
CA ALA A 165 -7.70 0.22 4.67
C ALA A 165 -7.15 -0.61 5.85
N VAL A 166 -6.02 -1.26 5.59
CA VAL A 166 -5.24 -2.01 6.59
C VAL A 166 -3.95 -1.26 6.84
N VAL A 167 -3.57 -1.11 8.09
CA VAL A 167 -2.34 -0.45 8.52
C VAL A 167 -1.50 -1.42 9.33
N VAL A 168 -0.20 -1.47 9.05
CA VAL A 168 0.78 -2.16 9.88
C VAL A 168 1.91 -1.20 10.26
N PHE A 169 2.43 -1.38 11.47
CA PHE A 169 3.61 -0.70 11.96
C PHE A 169 4.71 -1.73 12.18
N LEU A 170 5.79 -1.57 11.42
CA LEU A 170 6.87 -2.55 11.32
C LEU A 170 8.18 -1.95 11.83
N GLU A 171 9.03 -2.81 12.40
CA GLU A 171 10.42 -2.47 12.71
C GLU A 171 11.36 -3.45 12.01
N ASN A 172 12.38 -2.95 11.34
CA ASN A 172 13.46 -3.78 10.82
C ASN A 172 14.27 -4.33 12.00
N ARG A 173 14.36 -5.66 12.10
CA ARG A 173 15.04 -6.38 13.21
C ARG A 173 16.48 -5.96 13.35
N GLN A 174 17.20 -5.73 12.24
CA GLN A 174 18.62 -5.47 12.25
C GLN A 174 18.95 -3.99 12.45
N THR A 175 18.23 -3.10 11.78
CA THR A 175 18.55 -1.67 11.74
C THR A 175 17.77 -0.84 12.75
N GLY A 176 16.67 -1.36 13.31
CA GLY A 176 15.75 -0.63 14.17
C GLY A 176 14.89 0.40 13.43
N ALA A 177 15.03 0.54 12.11
CA ALA A 177 14.20 1.45 11.32
C ALA A 177 12.73 1.01 11.35
N ARG A 178 11.82 1.98 11.49
CA ARG A 178 10.38 1.74 11.59
C ARG A 178 9.67 2.27 10.37
N PHE A 179 8.61 1.56 9.97
CA PHE A 179 7.82 1.88 8.78
C PHE A 179 6.33 1.75 9.11
N MET A 180 5.56 2.72 8.67
CA MET A 180 4.12 2.62 8.61
C MET A 180 3.72 2.24 7.19
N VAL A 181 3.01 1.12 7.04
CA VAL A 181 2.54 0.63 5.73
C VAL A 181 1.02 0.60 5.74
N VAL A 182 0.42 1.20 4.74
CA VAL A 182 -1.03 1.29 4.54
C VAL A 182 -1.39 0.63 3.23
N ASN A 183 -2.45 -0.20 3.25
CA ASN A 183 -3.05 -0.79 2.05
C ASN A 183 -4.53 -0.42 2.01
N ALA A 184 -4.93 0.40 1.04
CA ALA A 184 -6.28 0.93 0.90
C ALA A 184 -6.97 0.45 -0.37
N HIS A 185 -8.29 0.26 -0.29
CA HIS A 185 -9.14 0.07 -1.45
C HIS A 185 -10.36 0.97 -1.31
N LEU A 186 -10.47 1.99 -2.17
CA LEU A 186 -11.55 2.96 -2.15
C LEU A 186 -12.74 2.51 -3.01
N TYR A 187 -13.88 3.16 -2.83
CA TYR A 187 -15.09 2.89 -3.60
C TYR A 187 -14.87 3.08 -5.10
N TRP A 188 -15.46 2.21 -5.91
CA TRP A 188 -15.12 2.09 -7.33
C TRP A 188 -15.90 3.05 -8.25
N ASP A 189 -17.17 3.36 -7.95
CA ASP A 189 -18.08 4.01 -8.89
C ASP A 189 -17.64 5.45 -9.22
N PRO A 190 -17.40 5.77 -10.50
CA PRO A 190 -16.97 7.11 -10.92
C PRO A 190 -18.01 8.20 -10.68
N ALA A 191 -19.29 7.86 -10.49
CA ALA A 191 -20.34 8.80 -10.13
C ALA A 191 -20.28 9.26 -8.65
N PHE A 192 -19.42 8.64 -7.83
CA PHE A 192 -19.29 8.91 -6.40
C PHE A 192 -17.93 9.55 -6.06
N LYS A 193 -17.57 10.61 -6.78
CA LYS A 193 -16.31 11.35 -6.56
C LYS A 193 -16.22 11.92 -5.14
N ASP A 194 -17.34 12.41 -4.61
CA ASP A 194 -17.48 12.88 -3.24
C ASP A 194 -17.16 11.78 -2.22
N VAL A 195 -17.70 10.58 -2.39
CA VAL A 195 -17.43 9.45 -1.50
C VAL A 195 -15.95 9.06 -1.48
N LYS A 196 -15.32 8.96 -2.66
CA LYS A 196 -13.88 8.65 -2.75
C LYS A 196 -13.03 9.73 -2.09
N LEU A 197 -13.38 10.99 -2.27
CA LEU A 197 -12.70 12.10 -1.64
C LEU A 197 -12.82 12.04 -0.11
N ILE A 198 -14.03 11.79 0.41
CA ILE A 198 -14.26 11.69 1.86
C ILE A 198 -13.58 10.44 2.45
N GLN A 199 -13.61 9.29 1.77
CA GLN A 199 -12.86 8.10 2.18
C GLN A 199 -11.36 8.42 2.28
N THR A 200 -10.81 9.16 1.32
CA THR A 200 -9.41 9.61 1.33
C THR A 200 -9.12 10.54 2.51
N ALA A 201 -10.00 11.51 2.76
CA ALA A 201 -9.84 12.43 3.89
C ALA A 201 -9.86 11.70 5.25
N ILE A 202 -10.78 10.74 5.42
CA ILE A 202 -10.85 9.90 6.62
C ILE A 202 -9.59 9.06 6.76
N LEU A 203 -9.12 8.45 5.67
CA LEU A 203 -7.86 7.71 5.66
C LEU A 203 -6.70 8.58 6.16
N MET A 204 -6.57 9.78 5.62
CA MET A 204 -5.48 10.69 6.00
C MET A 204 -5.57 11.14 7.46
N GLU A 205 -6.77 11.41 7.97
CA GLU A 205 -6.97 11.72 9.40
C GLU A 205 -6.61 10.54 10.31
N GLU A 206 -7.04 9.33 9.98
CA GLU A 206 -6.78 8.15 10.81
C GLU A 206 -5.30 7.78 10.82
N ILE A 207 -4.62 7.80 9.66
CA ILE A 207 -3.17 7.51 9.63
C ILE A 207 -2.36 8.62 10.32
N THR A 208 -2.83 9.86 10.34
CA THR A 208 -2.20 10.94 11.12
C THR A 208 -2.27 10.63 12.61
N LYS A 209 -3.44 10.26 13.13
CA LYS A 209 -3.59 9.87 14.54
C LYS A 209 -2.73 8.67 14.91
N LEU A 210 -2.71 7.64 14.04
CA LEU A 210 -1.90 6.44 14.25
C LEU A 210 -0.42 6.77 14.26
N SER A 211 0.07 7.57 13.30
CA SER A 211 1.48 7.92 13.20
C SER A 211 1.96 8.73 14.41
N ASP A 212 1.14 9.63 14.96
CA ASP A 212 1.44 10.37 16.18
C ASP A 212 1.54 9.46 17.41
N GLY A 213 0.73 8.41 17.46
CA GLY A 213 0.84 7.35 18.45
C GLY A 213 2.11 6.51 18.25
N TYR A 214 2.43 6.17 17.02
CA TYR A 214 3.61 5.37 16.68
C TYR A 214 4.93 6.10 16.93
N ALA A 215 4.97 7.42 16.81
CA ALA A 215 6.14 8.21 17.19
C ALA A 215 6.55 8.04 18.64
N LYS A 216 5.58 7.70 19.50
CA LYS A 216 5.76 7.45 20.94
C LYS A 216 5.88 5.96 21.29
N TRP A 217 5.92 5.08 20.30
CA TRP A 217 5.96 3.64 20.53
C TRP A 217 7.24 3.22 21.25
N PRO A 218 7.16 2.37 22.28
CA PRO A 218 8.33 1.97 23.04
C PRO A 218 9.37 1.23 22.20
N ALA A 219 10.61 1.21 22.65
CA ALA A 219 11.66 0.44 22.01
C ALA A 219 11.34 -1.06 22.07
N CYS A 220 11.69 -1.78 20.99
CA CYS A 220 11.56 -3.22 20.90
C CYS A 220 12.77 -3.87 21.58
N THR A 221 12.55 -4.71 22.59
CA THR A 221 13.60 -5.38 23.35
C THR A 221 13.94 -6.78 22.83
N ASP A 222 12.95 -7.49 22.30
CA ASP A 222 13.16 -8.80 21.68
C ASP A 222 13.04 -8.69 20.15
N LYS A 223 14.18 -8.85 19.49
CA LYS A 223 14.28 -8.79 18.03
C LYS A 223 14.58 -10.15 17.41
N THR A 224 14.41 -11.23 18.15
CA THR A 224 14.70 -12.59 17.70
C THR A 224 13.71 -12.98 16.58
N ALA A 225 14.26 -13.42 15.44
CA ALA A 225 13.45 -13.99 14.37
C ALA A 225 13.12 -15.46 14.69
N PHE A 226 11.85 -15.81 14.61
CA PHE A 226 11.44 -17.20 14.66
C PHE A 226 11.73 -17.86 13.31
N ARG A 227 12.62 -18.87 13.29
CA ARG A 227 12.94 -19.65 12.09
C ARG A 227 12.17 -20.96 12.12
N PHE A 228 11.44 -21.24 11.04
CA PHE A 228 10.68 -22.49 10.89
C PHE A 228 11.53 -23.70 10.50
N SER A 229 12.78 -23.52 10.07
CA SER A 229 13.68 -24.61 9.72
C SER A 229 15.08 -24.38 10.28
N GLU A 230 15.61 -25.35 10.98
CA GLU A 230 17.02 -25.43 11.38
C GLU A 230 17.97 -25.70 10.18
N ALA A 231 17.43 -25.78 8.95
CA ALA A 231 18.12 -26.28 7.77
C ALA A 231 19.11 -25.29 7.12
N GLU A 232 19.18 -24.05 7.60
CA GLU A 232 20.21 -23.10 7.15
C GLU A 232 21.05 -22.55 8.32
N SER A 233 21.62 -23.43 9.10
CA SER A 233 22.81 -23.11 9.89
C SER A 233 24.01 -23.00 8.91
N GLY A 234 23.98 -22.00 8.05
CA GLY A 234 25.12 -21.63 7.25
C GLY A 234 26.21 -21.15 8.16
N SER A 235 27.32 -21.88 8.14
CA SER A 235 28.65 -21.50 8.68
C SER A 235 28.62 -20.98 10.14
N GLU A 236 29.08 -21.80 11.07
CA GLU A 236 29.31 -21.46 12.49
C GLU A 236 30.25 -20.25 12.72
N ASN A 237 30.77 -19.60 11.67
CA ASN A 237 31.75 -18.54 11.72
C ASN A 237 31.32 -17.19 11.14
N ALA A 238 30.02 -16.99 10.80
CA ALA A 238 29.57 -15.66 10.44
C ALA A 238 29.48 -14.77 11.70
N PRO A 239 30.07 -13.55 11.70
CA PRO A 239 29.97 -12.66 12.85
C PRO A 239 28.49 -12.36 13.14
N VAL A 240 28.04 -12.65 14.35
CA VAL A 240 26.71 -12.28 14.82
C VAL A 240 26.69 -10.76 14.97
N VAL A 241 26.05 -10.09 14.02
CA VAL A 241 25.84 -8.64 14.10
C VAL A 241 24.70 -8.40 15.06
N GLU A 242 24.96 -7.73 16.18
CA GLU A 242 23.91 -7.36 17.13
C GLU A 242 22.90 -6.39 16.49
N PRO A 243 21.59 -6.59 16.72
CA PRO A 243 20.57 -5.68 16.21
C PRO A 243 20.74 -4.27 16.77
N ALA A 244 20.62 -3.27 15.92
CA ALA A 244 20.61 -1.88 16.35
C ALA A 244 19.39 -1.56 17.23
N PRO A 245 19.48 -0.57 18.14
CA PRO A 245 18.32 -0.13 18.91
C PRO A 245 17.21 0.40 18.02
N SER A 246 15.98 0.38 18.55
CA SER A 246 14.82 0.94 17.85
C SER A 246 15.03 2.42 17.56
N MET A 247 14.75 2.84 16.34
CA MET A 247 14.83 4.26 15.97
C MET A 247 13.70 5.05 16.63
N GLU A 248 14.02 6.24 17.10
CA GLU A 248 13.08 7.21 17.67
C GLU A 248 12.74 8.27 16.62
N TYR A 249 11.48 8.71 16.62
CA TYR A 249 10.95 9.73 15.72
C TYR A 249 10.35 10.87 16.54
N ALA A 250 10.64 12.12 16.16
CA ALA A 250 10.17 13.31 16.87
C ALA A 250 8.65 13.53 16.70
N SER A 251 8.09 13.11 15.57
CA SER A 251 6.68 13.26 15.22
C SER A 251 6.25 12.18 14.23
N GLY A 252 4.95 11.97 14.07
CA GLY A 252 4.39 10.94 13.20
C GLY A 252 4.77 11.12 11.73
N ASP A 253 4.88 12.34 11.25
CA ASP A 253 5.28 12.66 9.88
C ASP A 253 6.76 12.39 9.57
N GLN A 254 7.58 12.09 10.58
CA GLN A 254 8.97 11.68 10.44
C GLN A 254 9.14 10.14 10.30
N ILE A 255 8.10 9.38 10.56
CA ILE A 255 8.11 7.93 10.34
C ILE A 255 7.99 7.65 8.84
N PRO A 256 8.89 6.86 8.24
CA PRO A 256 8.73 6.43 6.86
C PRO A 256 7.36 5.80 6.60
N LEU A 257 6.60 6.39 5.67
CA LEU A 257 5.25 5.99 5.31
C LEU A 257 5.20 5.48 3.87
N LEU A 258 4.66 4.28 3.70
CA LEU A 258 4.25 3.72 2.40
C LEU A 258 2.74 3.51 2.43
N MET A 259 2.03 4.09 1.47
CA MET A 259 0.59 3.94 1.33
C MET A 259 0.27 3.44 -0.07
N CYS A 260 -0.11 2.18 -0.15
CA CYS A 260 -0.39 1.46 -1.39
C CYS A 260 -1.88 1.21 -1.53
N GLY A 261 -2.33 0.93 -2.73
CA GLY A 261 -3.68 0.43 -2.95
C GLY A 261 -4.29 0.79 -4.28
N ASP A 262 -5.54 0.38 -4.39
CA ASP A 262 -6.47 0.78 -5.44
C ASP A 262 -7.33 1.94 -4.93
N PHE A 263 -7.01 3.14 -5.38
CA PHE A 263 -7.70 4.36 -4.97
C PHE A 263 -8.91 4.68 -5.85
N ASN A 264 -9.15 3.88 -6.89
CA ASN A 264 -10.24 4.10 -7.85
C ASN A 264 -10.38 5.56 -8.32
N SER A 265 -9.25 6.25 -8.39
CA SER A 265 -9.15 7.69 -8.63
C SER A 265 -7.93 7.96 -9.49
N ASN A 266 -8.14 8.60 -10.64
CA ASN A 266 -7.05 8.89 -11.57
C ASN A 266 -6.22 10.11 -11.13
N PRO A 267 -5.03 10.31 -11.72
CA PRO A 267 -4.24 11.51 -11.52
C PRO A 267 -5.07 12.77 -11.85
N GLY A 268 -4.97 13.79 -10.96
CA GLY A 268 -5.76 15.01 -11.09
C GLY A 268 -7.16 14.97 -10.47
N SER A 269 -7.64 13.80 -9.99
CA SER A 269 -8.86 13.71 -9.18
C SER A 269 -8.70 14.41 -7.84
N ALA A 270 -9.83 14.74 -7.18
CA ALA A 270 -9.81 15.35 -5.86
C ALA A 270 -9.09 14.47 -4.82
N ALA A 271 -9.31 13.16 -4.84
CA ALA A 271 -8.64 12.21 -3.96
C ALA A 271 -7.12 12.22 -4.18
N TYR A 272 -6.68 12.14 -5.43
CA TYR A 272 -5.25 12.25 -5.77
C TYR A 272 -4.65 13.59 -5.30
N ASN A 273 -5.33 14.70 -5.57
CA ASN A 273 -4.87 16.03 -5.21
C ASN A 273 -4.78 16.24 -3.69
N LEU A 274 -5.72 15.71 -2.93
CA LEU A 274 -5.65 15.75 -1.47
C LEU A 274 -4.41 15.05 -0.95
N ILE A 275 -4.12 13.85 -1.45
CA ILE A 275 -2.93 13.08 -1.03
C ILE A 275 -1.65 13.82 -1.43
N ALA A 276 -1.56 14.26 -2.68
CA ALA A 276 -0.34 14.86 -3.23
C ALA A 276 -0.04 16.25 -2.64
N ASN A 277 -1.06 17.06 -2.41
CA ASN A 277 -0.90 18.45 -1.99
C ASN A 277 -1.01 18.64 -0.47
N GLY A 278 -1.54 17.66 0.26
CA GLY A 278 -1.77 17.76 1.71
C GLY A 278 -2.94 18.65 2.12
N HIS A 279 -3.67 19.18 1.17
CA HIS A 279 -4.77 20.12 1.39
C HIS A 279 -5.76 20.10 0.23
N LEU A 280 -7.06 20.22 0.56
CA LEU A 280 -8.13 20.45 -0.39
C LEU A 280 -9.20 21.35 0.25
N PRO A 281 -9.67 22.42 -0.45
CA PRO A 281 -10.65 23.35 0.11
C PRO A 281 -12.05 22.72 0.21
N GLU A 282 -12.86 23.23 1.12
CA GLU A 282 -14.26 22.86 1.35
C GLU A 282 -15.17 23.09 0.14
N SER A 283 -14.78 24.01 -0.74
CA SER A 283 -15.54 24.39 -1.94
C SER A 283 -15.22 23.52 -3.16
N HIS A 284 -14.45 22.43 -3.00
CA HIS A 284 -14.07 21.61 -4.16
C HIS A 284 -15.29 21.06 -4.90
N PRO A 285 -15.34 21.14 -6.25
CA PRO A 285 -16.50 20.75 -7.06
C PRO A 285 -16.95 19.30 -6.85
N ASP A 286 -16.01 18.38 -6.60
CA ASP A 286 -16.30 16.95 -6.39
C ASP A 286 -17.11 16.67 -5.11
N LEU A 287 -17.22 17.65 -4.18
CA LEU A 287 -18.11 17.56 -3.03
C LEU A 287 -19.58 17.76 -3.40
N GLU A 288 -19.88 18.37 -4.55
CA GLU A 288 -21.25 18.60 -5.07
C GLU A 288 -22.19 19.26 -4.04
N LYS A 289 -21.65 20.11 -3.16
CA LYS A 289 -22.36 20.76 -2.03
C LYS A 289 -22.94 19.74 -1.02
N ARG A 290 -22.41 18.56 -0.95
CA ARG A 290 -22.79 17.50 -0.02
C ARG A 290 -22.36 17.81 1.42
N LEU A 291 -23.07 17.23 2.38
CA LEU A 291 -22.88 17.49 3.80
C LEU A 291 -22.10 16.35 4.48
N TYR A 292 -20.82 16.61 4.72
CA TYR A 292 -19.88 15.68 5.35
C TYR A 292 -19.20 16.29 6.60
N GLY A 293 -19.95 17.10 7.35
CA GLY A 293 -19.44 17.73 8.56
C GLY A 293 -18.30 18.71 8.27
N ASN A 294 -17.27 18.72 9.11
CA ASN A 294 -16.14 19.64 8.98
C ASN A 294 -15.35 19.42 7.68
N LEU A 295 -15.32 18.20 7.15
CA LEU A 295 -14.64 17.91 5.90
C LEU A 295 -15.18 18.73 4.73
N SER A 296 -16.50 18.93 4.67
CA SER A 296 -17.16 19.76 3.65
C SER A 296 -17.38 21.21 4.07
N ARG A 297 -17.10 21.59 5.33
CA ARG A 297 -17.30 22.94 5.84
C ARG A 297 -16.00 23.72 6.05
N ILE A 298 -14.94 23.03 6.42
CA ILE A 298 -13.64 23.64 6.75
C ILE A 298 -12.57 23.27 5.72
N GLY A 299 -12.73 22.13 5.04
CA GLY A 299 -11.77 21.53 4.13
C GLY A 299 -11.01 20.36 4.75
N MET A 300 -10.08 19.84 3.99
CA MET A 300 -9.34 18.61 4.30
C MET A 300 -7.84 18.90 4.26
N THR A 301 -7.11 18.37 5.25
CA THR A 301 -5.65 18.52 5.34
C THR A 301 -4.98 17.30 5.93
N HIS A 302 -3.69 17.12 5.66
CA HIS A 302 -2.84 16.16 6.34
C HIS A 302 -1.39 16.67 6.39
N PRO A 303 -0.56 16.20 7.35
CA PRO A 303 0.80 16.71 7.54
C PRO A 303 1.87 16.03 6.67
N PHE A 304 1.54 14.92 5.99
CA PHE A 304 2.51 14.12 5.27
C PHE A 304 2.93 14.78 3.95
N LYS A 305 4.21 14.62 3.58
CA LYS A 305 4.76 15.04 2.30
C LYS A 305 4.74 13.88 1.32
N LEU A 306 3.56 13.50 0.85
CA LEU A 306 3.37 12.33 0.00
C LEU A 306 3.62 12.65 -1.48
N LYS A 307 4.26 11.69 -2.15
CA LYS A 307 4.40 11.65 -3.61
C LYS A 307 4.04 10.28 -4.12
N SER A 308 3.49 10.19 -5.34
CA SER A 308 3.36 8.94 -6.06
C SER A 308 4.76 8.47 -6.50
N ALA A 309 5.10 7.23 -6.23
CA ALA A 309 6.38 6.66 -6.65
C ALA A 309 6.54 6.73 -8.16
N TYR A 310 5.50 6.39 -8.91
CA TYR A 310 5.47 6.46 -10.36
C TYR A 310 5.37 7.88 -10.90
N GLY A 311 4.98 8.85 -10.08
CA GLY A 311 5.03 10.28 -10.42
C GLY A 311 6.44 10.77 -10.79
N SER A 312 7.49 10.09 -10.32
CA SER A 312 8.89 10.39 -10.68
C SER A 312 9.21 10.13 -12.17
N ILE A 313 8.41 9.29 -12.84
CA ILE A 313 8.51 8.99 -14.27
C ILE A 313 7.31 9.51 -15.08
N GLY A 314 6.47 10.38 -14.49
CA GLY A 314 5.28 10.93 -15.12
C GLY A 314 4.05 10.03 -15.06
N GLU A 315 3.99 9.09 -14.13
CA GLU A 315 3.02 7.99 -13.97
C GLU A 315 3.13 6.93 -15.08
N LEU A 316 2.49 5.79 -14.88
CA LEU A 316 2.32 4.77 -15.91
C LEU A 316 1.21 5.20 -16.89
N SER A 317 1.17 4.58 -18.06
CA SER A 317 0.07 4.79 -19.01
C SER A 317 -1.27 4.27 -18.49
N PHE A 318 -1.23 3.23 -17.66
CA PHE A 318 -2.38 2.63 -17.00
C PHE A 318 -1.94 1.75 -15.82
N THR A 319 -2.87 1.47 -14.94
CA THR A 319 -2.78 0.40 -13.94
C THR A 319 -3.95 -0.58 -14.05
N ASN A 320 -5.06 -0.16 -14.68
CA ASN A 320 -6.20 -1.00 -15.06
C ASN A 320 -6.35 -0.99 -16.59
N TYR A 321 -6.53 -2.17 -17.20
CA TYR A 321 -6.56 -2.32 -18.65
C TYR A 321 -7.65 -3.31 -19.09
N THR A 322 -8.78 -2.79 -19.54
CA THR A 322 -9.87 -3.55 -20.17
C THR A 322 -10.25 -2.90 -21.50
N PRO A 323 -11.00 -3.56 -22.37
CA PRO A 323 -11.44 -2.95 -23.65
C PRO A 323 -12.21 -1.64 -23.49
N ASP A 324 -12.98 -1.51 -22.41
CA ASP A 324 -13.86 -0.38 -22.17
C ASP A 324 -13.29 0.65 -21.20
N PHE A 325 -12.23 0.30 -20.48
CA PHE A 325 -11.66 1.18 -19.46
C PHE A 325 -10.14 0.97 -19.32
N ILE A 326 -9.41 2.04 -19.55
CA ILE A 326 -7.94 2.09 -19.41
C ILE A 326 -7.62 3.36 -18.63
N ASP A 327 -7.13 3.20 -17.41
CA ASP A 327 -6.77 4.35 -16.56
C ASP A 327 -5.80 3.97 -15.45
N ILE A 328 -5.33 4.96 -14.71
CA ILE A 328 -4.47 4.82 -13.54
C ILE A 328 -5.35 4.92 -12.30
N LEU A 329 -5.42 3.85 -11.53
CA LEU A 329 -6.23 3.75 -10.30
C LEU A 329 -5.40 3.35 -9.08
N ASP A 330 -4.25 2.74 -9.31
CA ASP A 330 -3.39 2.13 -8.32
C ASP A 330 -2.13 2.97 -8.11
N TYR A 331 -1.72 3.12 -6.85
CA TYR A 331 -0.58 3.94 -6.49
C TYR A 331 0.25 3.31 -5.38
N VAL A 332 1.52 3.65 -5.37
CA VAL A 332 2.43 3.53 -4.24
C VAL A 332 2.82 4.93 -3.81
N TRP A 333 2.16 5.44 -2.79
CA TRP A 333 2.47 6.72 -2.18
C TRP A 333 3.56 6.56 -1.13
N TYR A 334 4.47 7.52 -1.03
CA TYR A 334 5.55 7.49 -0.05
C TYR A 334 5.82 8.87 0.54
N SER A 335 6.27 8.91 1.79
CA SER A 335 6.70 10.15 2.45
C SER A 335 8.05 10.59 1.90
N SER A 336 8.04 11.66 1.09
CA SER A 336 9.22 12.13 0.36
C SER A 336 10.27 12.81 1.24
N ASN A 337 9.92 13.18 2.47
CA ASN A 337 10.86 13.67 3.47
C ASN A 337 11.68 12.56 4.13
N THR A 338 11.23 11.31 4.07
CA THR A 338 11.86 10.16 4.74
C THR A 338 12.40 9.10 3.78
N LEU A 339 11.84 9.01 2.59
CA LEU A 339 12.14 8.00 1.58
C LEU A 339 12.54 8.63 0.24
N HIS A 340 13.34 7.89 -0.52
CA HIS A 340 13.69 8.20 -1.90
C HIS A 340 13.41 6.99 -2.77
N VAL A 341 12.81 7.18 -3.94
CA VAL A 341 12.55 6.10 -4.92
C VAL A 341 13.83 5.78 -5.65
N SER A 342 14.29 4.54 -5.59
CA SER A 342 15.50 4.09 -6.29
C SER A 342 15.23 3.27 -7.54
N ALA A 343 14.14 2.50 -7.58
CA ALA A 343 13.75 1.73 -8.76
C ALA A 343 12.24 1.48 -8.82
N LEU A 344 11.72 1.32 -10.03
CA LEU A 344 10.33 1.00 -10.32
C LEU A 344 10.22 -0.10 -11.37
N LEU A 345 9.21 -0.96 -11.26
CA LEU A 345 8.82 -1.86 -12.34
C LEU A 345 8.06 -1.07 -13.39
N GLY A 346 8.58 -1.00 -14.61
CA GLY A 346 8.09 -0.14 -15.68
C GLY A 346 6.78 -0.60 -16.34
N GLU A 347 6.50 -0.02 -17.50
CA GLU A 347 5.29 -0.25 -18.27
C GLU A 347 5.25 -1.65 -18.91
N VAL A 348 4.06 -2.11 -19.24
CA VAL A 348 3.86 -3.27 -20.10
C VAL A 348 4.21 -2.89 -21.54
N ASP A 349 4.86 -3.79 -22.26
CA ASP A 349 5.26 -3.60 -23.66
C ASP A 349 4.08 -3.21 -24.56
N LYS A 350 4.24 -2.12 -25.31
CA LYS A 350 3.18 -1.56 -26.17
C LYS A 350 2.82 -2.47 -27.35
N GLU A 351 3.77 -3.22 -27.89
CA GLU A 351 3.50 -4.17 -28.97
C GLU A 351 2.67 -5.36 -28.48
N TYR A 352 2.91 -5.79 -27.24
CA TYR A 352 2.07 -6.79 -26.60
C TYR A 352 0.62 -6.27 -26.43
N LEU A 353 0.44 -5.05 -25.92
CA LEU A 353 -0.89 -4.47 -25.71
C LEU A 353 -1.72 -4.36 -26.99
N ARG A 354 -1.09 -4.10 -28.14
CA ARG A 354 -1.78 -4.05 -29.44
C ARG A 354 -2.36 -5.39 -29.88
N ARG A 355 -1.90 -6.50 -29.28
CA ARG A 355 -2.25 -7.87 -29.67
C ARG A 355 -3.23 -8.55 -28.74
N VAL A 356 -3.64 -7.87 -27.67
CA VAL A 356 -4.58 -8.40 -26.66
C VAL A 356 -5.76 -7.45 -26.50
N PRO A 357 -6.99 -7.96 -26.34
CA PRO A 357 -8.15 -7.10 -26.14
C PRO A 357 -8.15 -6.38 -24.78
N GLY A 358 -7.53 -6.98 -23.77
CA GLY A 358 -7.49 -6.48 -22.39
C GLY A 358 -7.02 -7.52 -21.41
N PHE A 359 -7.13 -7.18 -20.14
CA PHE A 359 -6.86 -8.04 -19.01
C PHE A 359 -8.18 -8.33 -18.25
N PRO A 360 -8.33 -9.51 -17.60
CA PRO A 360 -7.39 -10.64 -17.56
C PRO A 360 -7.17 -11.32 -18.91
N ASN A 361 -6.02 -11.98 -19.05
CA ASN A 361 -5.69 -12.83 -20.18
C ASN A 361 -4.72 -13.96 -19.74
N PHE A 362 -4.15 -14.70 -20.70
CA PHE A 362 -3.25 -15.83 -20.38
C PHE A 362 -1.98 -15.44 -19.60
N HIS A 363 -1.57 -14.19 -19.64
CA HIS A 363 -0.35 -13.70 -18.97
C HIS A 363 -0.64 -12.79 -17.77
N PHE A 364 -1.77 -12.09 -17.78
CA PHE A 364 -2.18 -11.18 -16.73
C PHE A 364 -3.44 -11.72 -16.04
N PRO A 365 -3.34 -12.14 -14.78
CA PRO A 365 -4.45 -12.79 -14.05
C PRO A 365 -5.50 -11.81 -13.53
N SER A 366 -5.23 -10.52 -13.55
CA SER A 366 -6.10 -9.43 -13.07
C SER A 366 -6.28 -8.39 -14.16
N ASP A 367 -7.34 -7.61 -14.10
CA ASP A 367 -7.55 -6.42 -14.93
C ASP A 367 -6.66 -5.24 -14.48
N HIS A 368 -6.02 -5.34 -13.34
CA HIS A 368 -4.93 -4.47 -12.89
C HIS A 368 -3.56 -5.10 -13.15
N ILE A 369 -2.51 -4.27 -13.12
CA ILE A 369 -1.12 -4.71 -13.11
C ILE A 369 -0.49 -4.50 -11.72
N ALA A 370 0.50 -5.33 -11.40
CA ALA A 370 1.28 -5.14 -10.19
C ALA A 370 2.16 -3.89 -10.28
N LEU A 371 2.19 -3.11 -9.22
CA LEU A 371 3.14 -2.01 -9.01
C LEU A 371 4.26 -2.50 -8.11
N PHE A 372 5.50 -2.17 -8.44
CA PHE A 372 6.66 -2.47 -7.61
C PHE A 372 7.57 -1.26 -7.53
N ALA A 373 7.98 -0.92 -6.31
CA ALA A 373 8.89 0.18 -6.05
C ALA A 373 9.95 -0.21 -5.02
N GLU A 374 11.18 0.23 -5.26
CA GLU A 374 12.28 0.17 -4.30
C GLU A 374 12.54 1.57 -3.76
N PHE A 375 12.70 1.66 -2.44
CA PHE A 375 12.99 2.90 -1.74
C PHE A 375 14.26 2.76 -0.91
N THR A 376 14.96 3.88 -0.78
CA THR A 376 16.06 4.09 0.17
C THR A 376 15.57 5.00 1.29
N VAL A 377 15.86 4.65 2.53
CA VAL A 377 15.57 5.52 3.68
C VAL A 377 16.57 6.65 3.72
N LYS A 378 16.07 7.88 3.77
CA LYS A 378 16.92 9.07 3.92
C LYS A 378 17.54 9.09 5.31
N GLY A 379 18.88 9.25 5.38
CA GLY A 379 19.57 9.44 6.63
C GLY A 379 19.06 10.67 7.37
N LYS A 380 18.91 10.58 8.71
CA LYS A 380 18.69 11.78 9.53
C LYS A 380 19.85 12.73 9.23
N LYS A 381 19.57 13.97 8.83
CA LYS A 381 20.61 15.02 8.76
C LYS A 381 21.19 15.14 10.15
N GLY A 382 22.41 14.65 10.38
CA GLY A 382 23.12 14.88 11.62
C GLY A 382 23.14 16.39 11.85
N LYS A 383 22.85 16.86 13.07
CA LYS A 383 23.18 18.22 13.46
C LYS A 383 24.67 18.35 13.19
N VAL A 384 25.04 19.20 12.21
CA VAL A 384 26.41 19.67 12.09
C VAL A 384 26.65 20.44 13.38
N VAL A 385 27.36 19.83 14.32
CA VAL A 385 27.93 20.56 15.45
C VAL A 385 29.05 21.37 14.79
N GLU A 386 28.79 22.64 14.49
CA GLU A 386 29.86 23.58 14.21
C GLU A 386 30.76 23.56 15.45
N ALA A 387 31.97 23.05 15.29
CA ALA A 387 32.98 23.15 16.31
C ALA A 387 33.28 24.64 16.49
N ASP A 388 32.83 25.20 17.60
CA ASP A 388 33.13 26.56 18.04
C ASP A 388 34.64 26.59 18.40
N PHE A 389 35.45 26.98 17.44
CA PHE A 389 36.85 27.31 17.68
C PHE A 389 36.87 28.70 18.32
N GLY A 390 36.74 28.74 19.64
CA GLY A 390 36.94 29.97 20.39
C GLY A 390 38.25 30.65 20.02
N PRO A 391 38.34 31.98 20.11
CA PRO A 391 39.49 32.73 19.63
C PRO A 391 40.75 32.34 20.39
N GLN A 392 41.81 31.91 19.66
CA GLN A 392 43.13 31.75 20.21
C GLN A 392 43.63 33.11 20.74
N ARG A 393 43.83 33.19 22.04
CA ARG A 393 44.53 34.34 22.66
C ARG A 393 46.01 34.21 22.33
N HIS A 394 46.52 35.19 21.61
CA HIS A 394 47.95 35.48 21.53
C HIS A 394 48.43 36.22 22.79
#